data_943f28509379d10b542de74c291275c3
#
_entry.id   943f28509379d10b542de74c291275c3
#
_cell.length_a   1.000
_cell.length_b   1.000
_cell.length_c   1.000
_cell.angle_alpha   90.00
_cell.angle_beta   90.00
_cell.angle_gamma   90.00
#
_symmetry.space_group_name_H-M   'P 1'
#
loop_
_entity.id
_entity.type
_entity.pdbx_description
1 polymer ?
#
loop_
_entity_poly.entity_id
_entity_poly.type
_entity_poly.pdbx_seq_one_letter_code
_entity_poly.pdbx_strand_id
1 'polypeptide(L)'
;MYVLRTYVFKNSIEIEKKHTHRFRKKGQKRNQKSNPTPETMKKYNLVKQVDYLRRLIKLNFYEGYHMVLTYDKNDRPTPELAKKQLNNFIARMRYHLKKQGYEFKY
;
A
#
# COMPACT_ATOMS: atom_id res chain seq x y z
N MET A 1 -0.19 -7.99 26.58
CA MET A 1 -1.40 -8.50 25.94
C MET A 1 -1.25 -8.39 24.43
N TYR A 2 -1.81 -9.33 23.70
CA TYR A 2 -1.70 -9.37 22.24
C TYR A 2 -3.07 -9.13 21.59
N VAL A 3 -3.05 -8.46 20.45
CA VAL A 3 -4.20 -8.33 19.56
C VAL A 3 -3.93 -9.16 18.33
N LEU A 4 -4.87 -10.01 17.99
CA LEU A 4 -4.89 -10.75 16.73
C LEU A 4 -5.77 -10.01 15.73
N ARG A 5 -5.23 -9.77 14.53
CA ARG A 5 -5.98 -9.23 13.41
C ARG A 5 -5.93 -10.24 12.27
N THR A 6 -7.09 -10.59 11.76
CA THR A 6 -7.21 -11.51 10.64
C THR A 6 -7.68 -10.76 9.43
N TYR A 7 -6.97 -10.91 8.33
CA TYR A 7 -7.30 -10.35 7.02
C TYR A 7 -7.58 -11.50 6.08
N VAL A 8 -8.78 -11.56 5.55
CA VAL A 8 -9.21 -12.63 4.64
C VAL A 8 -9.15 -12.10 3.21
N PHE A 9 -8.38 -12.77 2.37
CA PHE A 9 -8.28 -12.50 0.93
C PHE A 9 -8.88 -13.68 0.15
N LYS A 10 -9.05 -13.52 -1.15
CA LYS A 10 -9.65 -14.56 -1.99
C LYS A 10 -8.95 -15.92 -1.87
N ASN A 11 -7.62 -15.93 -1.80
CA ASN A 11 -6.80 -17.16 -1.83
C ASN A 11 -5.83 -17.27 -0.65
N SER A 12 -5.90 -16.37 0.30
CA SER A 12 -4.99 -16.39 1.44
C SER A 12 -5.62 -15.73 2.65
N ILE A 13 -5.12 -16.09 3.82
CA ILE A 13 -5.47 -15.47 5.09
C ILE A 13 -4.17 -14.99 5.72
N GLU A 14 -4.16 -13.73 6.14
CA GLU A 14 -3.05 -13.12 6.86
C GLU A 14 -3.46 -12.92 8.32
N ILE A 15 -2.69 -13.46 9.24
CA ILE A 15 -2.91 -13.31 10.69
C ILE A 15 -1.76 -12.50 11.26
N GLU A 16 -2.08 -11.35 11.81
CA GLU A 16 -1.14 -10.45 12.45
C GLU A 16 -1.33 -10.48 13.97
N LYS A 17 -0.27 -10.87 14.70
CA LYS A 17 -0.25 -10.84 16.17
C LYS A 17 0.61 -9.64 16.60
N LYS A 18 -0.03 -8.65 17.21
CA LYS A 18 0.66 -7.45 17.72
C LYS A 18 0.56 -7.36 19.24
N HIS A 19 1.69 -7.08 19.87
CA HIS A 19 1.68 -6.71 21.29
C HIS A 19 1.10 -5.28 21.43
N THR A 20 0.23 -5.11 22.40
CA THR A 20 -0.36 -3.81 22.68
C THR A 20 -0.33 -3.50 24.18
N HIS A 21 0.05 -2.29 24.50
CA HIS A 21 0.00 -1.73 25.84
C HIS A 21 -1.30 -0.95 26.12
N ARG A 22 -2.24 -0.95 25.16
CA ARG A 22 -3.47 -0.15 25.26
C ARG A 22 -4.52 -0.74 26.21
N PHE A 23 -4.44 -2.03 26.53
CA PHE A 23 -5.34 -2.66 27.47
C PHE A 23 -4.88 -2.37 28.90
N ARG A 24 -5.66 -1.59 29.59
CA ARG A 24 -5.42 -1.18 30.97
C ARG A 24 -6.52 -1.71 31.86
N LYS A 25 -6.18 -1.93 33.12
CA LYS A 25 -7.17 -2.23 34.15
C LYS A 25 -8.05 -0.98 34.34
N LYS A 26 -9.33 -1.20 34.66
CA LYS A 26 -10.27 -0.13 34.99
C LYS A 26 -9.69 0.77 36.10
N GLY A 27 -9.66 2.09 35.89
CA GLY A 27 -9.09 3.05 36.86
C GLY A 27 -7.62 3.42 36.69
N GLN A 28 -6.88 2.77 35.79
CA GLN A 28 -5.47 3.12 35.52
C GLN A 28 -5.33 4.42 34.72
N LYS A 29 -4.52 5.36 35.21
CA LYS A 29 -4.20 6.61 34.50
C LYS A 29 -3.51 6.34 33.18
N ARG A 30 -3.75 7.19 32.19
CA ARG A 30 -3.01 7.15 30.90
C ARG A 30 -1.55 7.53 31.13
N ASN A 31 -0.63 6.80 30.56
CA ASN A 31 0.76 7.22 30.50
C ASN A 31 0.88 8.50 29.67
N GLN A 32 1.86 9.33 29.97
CA GLN A 32 2.16 10.48 29.14
C GLN A 32 2.38 10.06 27.70
N LYS A 33 1.88 10.86 26.75
CA LYS A 33 2.17 10.63 25.33
C LYS A 33 3.66 10.80 25.13
N SER A 34 4.35 9.75 24.67
CA SER A 34 5.68 9.90 24.10
C SER A 34 5.56 10.66 22.79
N ASN A 35 6.33 11.73 22.63
CA ASN A 35 6.46 12.38 21.33
C ASN A 35 7.52 11.62 20.53
N PRO A 36 7.14 10.76 19.58
CA PRO A 36 8.11 10.03 18.78
C PRO A 36 8.92 11.01 17.93
N THR A 37 10.19 10.71 17.72
CA THR A 37 11.04 11.51 16.83
C THR A 37 10.49 11.47 15.40
N PRO A 38 10.71 12.53 14.59
CA PRO A 38 10.28 12.55 13.19
C PRO A 38 10.76 11.34 12.39
N GLU A 39 11.96 10.86 12.65
CA GLU A 39 12.54 9.67 12.00
C GLU A 39 11.78 8.39 12.36
N THR A 40 11.44 8.21 13.63
CA THR A 40 10.65 7.06 14.09
C THR A 40 9.26 7.07 13.46
N MET A 41 8.64 8.23 13.36
CA MET A 41 7.34 8.39 12.68
C MET A 41 7.44 8.10 11.18
N LYS A 42 8.52 8.53 10.52
CA LYS A 42 8.76 8.25 9.10
C LYS A 42 8.88 6.76 8.83
N LYS A 43 9.68 6.04 9.65
CA LYS A 43 9.81 4.57 9.55
C LYS A 43 8.46 3.87 9.78
N TYR A 44 7.73 4.26 10.78
CA TYR A 44 6.42 3.68 11.09
C TYR A 44 5.40 3.89 9.96
N ASN A 45 5.36 5.09 9.39
CA ASN A 45 4.48 5.40 8.28
C ASN A 45 4.87 4.61 7.02
N LEU A 46 6.16 4.44 6.76
CA LEU A 46 6.65 3.62 5.64
C LEU A 46 6.20 2.16 5.78
N VAL A 47 6.38 1.55 6.95
CA VAL A 47 5.93 0.18 7.21
C VAL A 47 4.42 0.05 7.00
N LYS A 48 3.64 1.00 7.50
CA LYS A 48 2.18 1.02 7.26
C LYS A 48 1.81 1.12 5.78
N GLN A 49 2.51 1.95 5.03
CA GLN A 49 2.27 2.10 3.59
C GLN A 49 2.58 0.79 2.84
N VAL A 50 3.69 0.15 3.16
CA VAL A 50 4.08 -1.15 2.57
C VAL A 50 3.04 -2.23 2.90
N ASP A 51 2.62 -2.35 4.16
CA ASP A 51 1.59 -3.32 4.58
C ASP A 51 0.26 -3.06 3.89
N TYR A 52 -0.14 -1.80 3.78
CA TYR A 52 -1.37 -1.42 3.08
C TYR A 52 -1.32 -1.78 1.60
N LEU A 53 -0.23 -1.44 0.91
CA LEU A 53 -0.04 -1.75 -0.51
C LEU A 53 -0.04 -3.27 -0.74
N ARG A 54 0.67 -4.04 0.10
CA ARG A 54 0.69 -5.50 0.03
C ARG A 54 -0.71 -6.09 0.12
N ARG A 55 -1.51 -5.64 1.09
CA ARG A 55 -2.88 -6.10 1.28
C ARG A 55 -3.79 -5.70 0.13
N LEU A 56 -3.61 -4.50 -0.40
CA LEU A 56 -4.36 -4.01 -1.55
C LEU A 56 -4.09 -4.86 -2.80
N ILE A 57 -2.83 -5.22 -3.04
CA ILE A 57 -2.44 -6.12 -4.13
C ILE A 57 -3.07 -7.50 -3.95
N LYS A 58 -2.99 -8.10 -2.75
CA LYS A 58 -3.60 -9.40 -2.45
C LYS A 58 -5.11 -9.41 -2.62
N LEU A 59 -5.77 -8.30 -2.33
CA LEU A 59 -7.21 -8.17 -2.47
C LEU A 59 -7.66 -8.10 -3.93
N ASN A 60 -6.91 -7.37 -4.76
CA ASN A 60 -7.33 -7.03 -6.11
C ASN A 60 -6.73 -7.94 -7.20
N PHE A 61 -5.58 -8.57 -6.92
CA PHE A 61 -4.87 -9.38 -7.91
C PHE A 61 -4.66 -10.81 -7.38
N TYR A 62 -5.06 -11.77 -8.19
CA TYR A 62 -4.74 -13.18 -7.99
C TYR A 62 -3.40 -13.51 -8.64
N GLU A 63 -3.26 -13.08 -9.88
CA GLU A 63 -2.05 -13.14 -10.68
C GLU A 63 -1.84 -11.80 -11.37
N GLY A 64 -0.61 -11.46 -11.67
CA GLY A 64 -0.31 -10.22 -12.34
C GLY A 64 1.18 -10.04 -12.62
N TYR A 65 1.47 -9.03 -13.39
CA TYR A 65 2.83 -8.62 -13.70
C TYR A 65 3.15 -7.31 -13.00
N HIS A 66 4.33 -7.25 -12.39
CA HIS A 66 4.88 -6.00 -11.92
C HIS A 66 5.73 -5.39 -13.04
N MET A 67 5.30 -4.26 -13.57
CA MET A 67 6.00 -3.55 -14.62
C MET A 67 6.57 -2.24 -14.08
N VAL A 68 7.84 -2.00 -14.34
CA VAL A 68 8.52 -0.77 -14.00
C VAL A 68 8.79 0.01 -15.28
N LEU A 69 8.27 1.23 -15.35
CA LEU A 69 8.51 2.15 -16.45
C LEU A 69 9.56 3.18 -16.00
N THR A 70 10.61 3.32 -16.78
CA THR A 70 11.69 4.28 -16.51
C THR A 70 11.87 5.23 -17.68
N TYR A 71 12.25 6.47 -17.37
CA TYR A 71 12.66 7.43 -18.37
C TYR A 71 14.17 7.34 -18.62
N ASP A 72 14.58 7.66 -19.83
CA ASP A 72 16.01 7.89 -20.10
C ASP A 72 16.53 9.05 -19.23
N LYS A 73 17.81 8.98 -18.88
CA LYS A 73 18.47 9.98 -18.03
C LYS A 73 18.38 11.39 -18.62
N ASN A 74 18.39 11.49 -19.95
CA ASN A 74 18.36 12.75 -20.66
C ASN A 74 16.96 13.33 -20.85
N ASP A 75 15.91 12.48 -20.77
CA ASP A 75 14.52 12.86 -21.07
C ASP A 75 13.62 12.77 -19.84
N ARG A 76 14.15 13.01 -18.65
CA ARG A 76 13.34 12.97 -17.44
C ARG A 76 12.41 14.18 -17.37
N PRO A 77 11.09 13.97 -17.45
CA PRO A 77 10.13 15.04 -17.32
C PRO A 77 9.99 15.50 -15.86
N THR A 78 9.37 16.64 -15.66
CA THR A 78 8.92 17.06 -14.33
C THR A 78 7.94 16.02 -13.74
N PRO A 79 7.82 15.87 -12.40
CA PRO A 79 6.91 14.93 -11.79
C PRO A 79 5.46 15.08 -12.26
N GLU A 80 5.00 16.30 -12.52
CA GLU A 80 3.65 16.60 -12.99
C GLU A 80 3.42 16.09 -14.42
N LEU A 81 4.40 16.33 -15.29
CA LEU A 81 4.37 15.84 -16.67
C LEU A 81 4.45 14.31 -16.72
N ALA A 82 5.30 13.70 -15.88
CA ALA A 82 5.41 12.25 -15.75
C ALA A 82 4.07 11.62 -15.32
N LYS A 83 3.38 12.21 -14.36
CA LYS A 83 2.05 11.77 -13.92
C LYS A 83 1.02 11.85 -15.04
N LYS A 84 1.02 12.93 -15.81
CA LYS A 84 0.14 13.09 -16.98
C LYS A 84 0.42 12.05 -18.05
N GLN A 85 1.69 11.79 -18.36
CA GLN A 85 2.08 10.75 -19.32
C GLN A 85 1.69 9.37 -18.87
N LEU A 86 1.86 9.04 -17.57
CA LEU A 86 1.43 7.77 -17.00
C LEU A 86 -0.09 7.59 -17.12
N ASN A 87 -0.88 8.59 -16.77
CA ASN A 87 -2.33 8.55 -16.90
C ASN A 87 -2.77 8.33 -18.35
N ASN A 88 -2.13 8.99 -19.31
CA ASN A 88 -2.41 8.80 -20.72
C ASN A 88 -2.04 7.38 -21.19
N PHE A 89 -0.92 6.84 -20.71
CA PHE A 89 -0.51 5.46 -21.00
C PHE A 89 -1.54 4.46 -20.47
N ILE A 90 -1.96 4.60 -19.22
CA ILE A 90 -2.98 3.74 -18.59
C ILE A 90 -4.31 3.82 -19.36
N ALA A 91 -4.73 5.00 -19.77
CA ALA A 91 -5.95 5.18 -20.55
C ALA A 91 -5.89 4.46 -21.91
N ARG A 92 -4.76 4.55 -22.62
CA ARG A 92 -4.53 3.82 -23.87
C ARG A 92 -4.53 2.32 -23.67
N MET A 93 -3.83 1.81 -22.66
CA MET A 93 -3.79 0.39 -22.31
C MET A 93 -5.19 -0.13 -22.02
N ARG A 94 -5.96 0.59 -21.21
CA ARG A 94 -7.36 0.24 -20.90
C ARG A 94 -8.21 0.15 -22.15
N TYR A 95 -8.10 1.13 -23.04
CA TYR A 95 -8.84 1.16 -24.31
C TYR A 95 -8.50 -0.05 -25.19
N HIS A 96 -7.22 -0.31 -25.41
CA HIS A 96 -6.77 -1.41 -26.27
C HIS A 96 -7.17 -2.78 -25.71
N LEU A 97 -6.97 -3.00 -24.41
CA LEU A 97 -7.31 -4.27 -23.77
C LEU A 97 -8.83 -4.50 -23.74
N LYS A 98 -9.62 -3.45 -23.48
CA LYS A 98 -11.08 -3.54 -23.56
C LYS A 98 -11.55 -3.90 -24.95
N LYS A 99 -10.94 -3.37 -26.02
CA LYS A 99 -11.25 -3.72 -27.41
C LYS A 99 -10.95 -5.17 -27.72
N GLN A 100 -9.95 -5.78 -27.04
CA GLN A 100 -9.61 -7.18 -27.17
C GLN A 100 -10.39 -8.12 -26.22
N GLY A 101 -11.27 -7.57 -25.39
CA GLY A 101 -12.08 -8.34 -24.45
C GLY A 101 -11.39 -8.64 -23.11
N TYR A 102 -10.25 -8.00 -22.81
CA TYR A 102 -9.53 -8.15 -21.55
C TYR A 102 -9.89 -7.04 -20.55
N GLU A 103 -9.94 -7.41 -19.28
CA GLU A 103 -10.05 -6.45 -18.18
C GLU A 103 -8.65 -6.00 -17.74
N PHE A 104 -8.45 -4.69 -17.65
CA PHE A 104 -7.20 -4.09 -17.20
C PHE A 104 -7.36 -3.52 -15.79
N LYS A 105 -6.62 -4.09 -14.84
CA LYS A 105 -6.50 -3.60 -13.45
C LYS A 105 -5.10 -3.06 -13.20
N TYR A 106 -5.00 -1.95 -12.50
CA TYR A 106 -3.73 -1.28 -12.17
C TYR A 106 -3.78 -0.64 -10.79
#